data_dc8f5d1d0ab74692414472245443e20f
#
_entry.id   dc8f5d1d0ab74692414472245443e20f
#
_cell.length_a   1.000
_cell.length_b   1.000
_cell.length_c   1.000
_cell.angle_alpha   90.00
_cell.angle_beta   90.00
_cell.angle_gamma   90.00
#
_symmetry.space_group_name_H-M   'P 1'
#
loop_
_entity.id
_entity.type
_entity.pdbx_description
1 polymer ?
#
loop_
_entity_poly.entity_id
_entity_poly.type
_entity_poly.pdbx_seq_one_letter_code
_entity_poly.pdbx_strand_id
1 'polypeptide(L)'
;FVIQGDTVLLAAQEEVSAAEASDDGMRMAHAYMELHDAGAHDAEARAQALILGLGFKISELSNPVNSFSGGWRMRLQLARALMCPSDLLLLDEPTNHLDLDALVWLEAWLKRYTGTLIVISHDREFLDAITTVTLHIDNAKLVRYGGNYSAFEDMRAEQLLLQQSALAKQAEKIAHLKKFIDRFKAKASKAKQAQSRVKALDRMEKIAPVLADAEFTFEFQEPANLPNPMLSMVDVSFGYPPADDAPAGTPPTTIVHNINRSVHAGQRLGILGANGQGKS
;
A
#
# COMPACT_ATOMS: atom_id res chain seq x y z
N PHE A 1 17.37 18.25 -4.11
CA PHE A 1 15.98 17.98 -3.72
C PHE A 1 15.91 16.85 -2.68
N VAL A 2 16.45 15.66 -2.94
CA VAL A 2 16.39 14.51 -2.00
C VAL A 2 17.16 14.80 -0.72
N ILE A 3 18.35 15.36 -0.80
CA ILE A 3 19.17 15.78 0.36
C ILE A 3 18.39 16.72 1.30
N GLN A 4 17.51 17.54 0.76
CA GLN A 4 16.64 18.42 1.58
C GLN A 4 15.65 17.65 2.47
N GLY A 5 15.57 16.35 2.38
CA GLY A 5 14.87 15.49 3.33
C GLY A 5 15.60 15.33 4.65
N ASP A 6 16.91 15.45 4.65
CA ASP A 6 17.74 15.37 5.85
C ASP A 6 17.72 16.70 6.62
N THR A 7 16.74 16.82 7.50
CA THR A 7 16.52 18.06 8.27
C THR A 7 17.63 18.34 9.28
N VAL A 8 18.32 17.31 9.76
CA VAL A 8 19.46 17.46 10.67
C VAL A 8 20.64 18.09 9.93
N LEU A 9 20.93 17.56 8.74
CA LEU A 9 21.98 18.11 7.87
C LEU A 9 21.69 19.56 7.46
N LEU A 10 20.43 19.86 7.10
CA LEU A 10 20.07 21.25 6.73
C LEU A 10 20.27 22.20 7.91
N ALA A 11 19.83 21.83 9.11
CA ALA A 11 20.01 22.66 10.30
C ALA A 11 21.51 22.88 10.61
N ALA A 12 22.34 21.85 10.48
CA ALA A 12 23.78 21.97 10.65
C ALA A 12 24.45 22.89 9.59
N GLN A 13 23.99 22.83 8.33
CA GLN A 13 24.47 23.74 7.27
C GLN A 13 24.08 25.20 7.55
N GLU A 14 22.86 25.45 8.03
CA GLU A 14 22.40 26.78 8.43
C GLU A 14 23.23 27.33 9.62
N GLU A 15 23.52 26.48 10.62
CA GLU A 15 24.34 26.88 11.77
C GLU A 15 25.79 27.19 11.35
N VAL A 16 26.39 26.44 10.45
CA VAL A 16 27.72 26.75 9.89
C VAL A 16 27.69 28.15 9.24
N SER A 17 26.70 28.41 8.38
CA SER A 17 26.55 29.70 7.71
C SER A 17 26.38 30.86 8.71
N ALA A 18 25.63 30.65 9.80
CA ALA A 18 25.43 31.62 10.84
C ALA A 18 26.70 31.85 11.70
N ALA A 19 27.45 30.77 11.98
CA ALA A 19 28.70 30.84 12.73
C ALA A 19 29.80 31.57 11.95
N GLU A 20 29.90 31.30 10.64
CA GLU A 20 30.83 32.02 9.74
C GLU A 20 30.54 33.52 9.70
N ALA A 21 29.27 33.91 9.72
CA ALA A 21 28.85 35.33 9.75
C ALA A 21 29.12 36.04 11.10
N SER A 22 29.27 35.24 12.19
CA SER A 22 29.47 35.82 13.55
C SER A 22 30.91 36.11 13.94
N ASP A 23 31.90 35.67 13.16
CA ASP A 23 33.35 35.74 13.41
C ASP A 23 33.77 35.13 14.78
N ASP A 24 32.94 34.18 15.31
CA ASP A 24 33.21 33.46 16.55
C ASP A 24 33.83 32.08 16.22
N GLY A 25 35.16 31.97 16.47
CA GLY A 25 35.91 30.75 16.17
C GLY A 25 35.46 29.54 16.97
N MET A 26 34.96 29.69 18.20
CA MET A 26 34.47 28.56 18.99
C MET A 26 33.11 28.04 18.45
N ARG A 27 32.21 28.94 18.12
CA ARG A 27 30.93 28.62 17.50
C ARG A 27 31.16 27.96 16.14
N MET A 28 32.08 28.47 15.36
CA MET A 28 32.44 27.89 14.05
C MET A 28 32.97 26.46 14.18
N ALA A 29 33.90 26.22 15.12
CA ALA A 29 34.41 24.85 15.37
C ALA A 29 33.31 23.89 15.77
N HIS A 30 32.38 24.31 16.62
CA HIS A 30 31.22 23.46 17.04
C HIS A 30 30.26 23.18 15.87
N ALA A 31 29.93 24.21 15.09
CA ALA A 31 29.05 24.05 13.92
C ALA A 31 29.64 23.11 12.88
N TYR A 32 30.93 23.15 12.62
CA TYR A 32 31.58 22.18 11.71
C TYR A 32 31.62 20.75 12.27
N MET A 33 31.73 20.58 13.58
CA MET A 33 31.57 19.26 14.23
C MET A 33 30.15 18.72 14.04
N GLU A 34 29.13 19.53 14.30
CA GLU A 34 27.74 19.15 14.10
C GLU A 34 27.45 18.81 12.63
N LEU A 35 28.01 19.57 11.69
CA LEU A 35 27.91 19.28 10.25
C LEU A 35 28.54 17.94 9.89
N HIS A 36 29.70 17.63 10.47
CA HIS A 36 30.36 16.34 10.29
C HIS A 36 29.52 15.19 10.85
N ASP A 37 29.00 15.35 12.08
CA ASP A 37 28.18 14.35 12.77
C ASP A 37 26.83 14.12 12.06
N ALA A 38 26.29 15.16 11.40
CA ALA A 38 25.13 15.05 10.53
C ALA A 38 25.39 14.28 9.22
N GLY A 39 26.64 13.83 8.99
CA GLY A 39 26.98 13.02 7.82
C GLY A 39 27.00 13.81 6.51
N ALA A 40 27.44 15.08 6.56
CA ALA A 40 27.55 15.93 5.35
C ALA A 40 28.43 15.33 4.28
N HIS A 41 29.47 14.58 4.67
CA HIS A 41 30.47 13.98 3.78
C HIS A 41 29.91 12.87 2.88
N ASP A 42 28.84 12.16 3.29
CA ASP A 42 28.23 11.05 2.55
C ASP A 42 26.79 11.32 2.10
N ALA A 43 26.23 12.48 2.45
CA ALA A 43 24.83 12.83 2.16
C ALA A 43 24.48 12.71 0.68
N GLU A 44 25.38 13.11 -0.21
CA GLU A 44 25.16 12.98 -1.66
C GLU A 44 25.13 11.52 -2.08
N ALA A 45 26.03 10.69 -1.57
CA ALA A 45 26.08 9.26 -1.88
C ALA A 45 24.84 8.53 -1.35
N ARG A 46 24.37 8.88 -0.14
CA ARG A 46 23.12 8.36 0.43
C ARG A 46 21.92 8.73 -0.44
N ALA A 47 21.80 10.01 -0.83
CA ALA A 47 20.73 10.48 -1.70
C ALA A 47 20.74 9.77 -3.07
N GLN A 48 21.92 9.64 -3.68
CA GLN A 48 22.07 8.91 -4.95
C GLN A 48 21.65 7.45 -4.82
N ALA A 49 22.07 6.77 -3.75
CA ALA A 49 21.68 5.38 -3.50
C ALA A 49 20.15 5.20 -3.38
N LEU A 50 19.45 6.13 -2.71
CA LEU A 50 17.99 6.14 -2.60
C LEU A 50 17.34 6.35 -3.98
N ILE A 51 17.82 7.32 -4.76
CA ILE A 51 17.27 7.64 -6.08
C ILE A 51 17.45 6.45 -7.03
N LEU A 52 18.67 5.89 -7.11
CA LEU A 52 18.96 4.75 -7.97
C LEU A 52 18.18 3.50 -7.57
N GLY A 53 18.03 3.25 -6.26
CA GLY A 53 17.23 2.14 -5.75
C GLY A 53 15.75 2.24 -6.11
N LEU A 54 15.22 3.44 -6.26
CA LEU A 54 13.85 3.68 -6.71
C LEU A 54 13.71 3.68 -8.26
N GLY A 55 14.73 3.23 -8.99
CA GLY A 55 14.65 2.93 -10.41
C GLY A 55 15.12 4.05 -11.34
N PHE A 56 15.68 5.15 -10.83
CA PHE A 56 16.27 6.20 -11.67
C PHE A 56 17.61 5.76 -12.25
N LYS A 57 17.99 6.36 -13.38
CA LYS A 57 19.27 6.12 -14.01
C LYS A 57 20.31 7.13 -13.53
N ILE A 58 21.59 6.75 -13.60
CA ILE A 58 22.70 7.65 -13.25
C ILE A 58 22.66 8.95 -14.08
N SER A 59 22.30 8.85 -15.36
CA SER A 59 22.15 10.01 -16.25
C SER A 59 21.04 10.98 -15.87
N GLU A 60 20.13 10.57 -14.98
CA GLU A 60 18.97 11.36 -14.56
C GLU A 60 19.20 12.11 -13.24
N LEU A 61 20.29 11.81 -12.52
CA LEU A 61 20.57 12.38 -11.19
C LEU A 61 20.70 13.92 -11.21
N SER A 62 21.15 14.49 -12.32
CA SER A 62 21.30 15.95 -12.49
C SER A 62 20.10 16.63 -13.12
N ASN A 63 19.06 15.88 -13.49
CA ASN A 63 17.89 16.44 -14.13
C ASN A 63 17.04 17.28 -13.16
N PRO A 64 16.42 18.37 -13.62
CA PRO A 64 15.48 19.14 -12.82
C PRO A 64 14.26 18.28 -12.42
N VAL A 65 13.81 18.40 -11.16
CA VAL A 65 12.67 17.63 -10.65
C VAL A 65 11.40 17.80 -11.51
N ASN A 66 11.20 19.00 -12.06
CA ASN A 66 10.05 19.33 -12.89
C ASN A 66 10.07 18.65 -14.27
N SER A 67 11.20 18.11 -14.71
CA SER A 67 11.31 17.35 -15.97
C SER A 67 10.72 15.95 -15.88
N PHE A 68 10.47 15.46 -14.67
CA PHE A 68 9.93 14.13 -14.44
C PHE A 68 8.39 14.10 -14.43
N SER A 69 7.83 12.98 -14.86
CA SER A 69 6.38 12.73 -14.75
C SER A 69 5.90 12.66 -13.30
N GLY A 70 4.57 12.73 -13.09
CA GLY A 70 3.98 12.68 -11.75
C GLY A 70 4.43 11.47 -10.93
N GLY A 71 4.41 10.27 -11.52
CA GLY A 71 4.84 9.04 -10.83
C GLY A 71 6.33 9.07 -10.44
N TRP A 72 7.19 9.58 -11.31
CA TRP A 72 8.62 9.73 -11.00
C TRP A 72 8.86 10.78 -9.92
N ARG A 73 8.10 11.88 -9.93
CA ARG A 73 8.18 12.88 -8.83
C ARG A 73 7.72 12.30 -7.49
N MET A 74 6.73 11.41 -7.48
CA MET A 74 6.33 10.69 -6.25
C MET A 74 7.45 9.81 -5.72
N ARG A 75 8.20 9.11 -6.58
CA ARG A 75 9.39 8.36 -6.17
C ARG A 75 10.49 9.26 -5.59
N LEU A 76 10.70 10.46 -6.15
CA LEU A 76 11.63 11.44 -5.57
C LEU A 76 11.16 11.96 -4.20
N GLN A 77 9.86 12.13 -4.01
CA GLN A 77 9.30 12.47 -2.68
C GLN A 77 9.52 11.34 -1.68
N LEU A 78 9.32 10.10 -2.10
CA LEU A 78 9.63 8.93 -1.28
C LEU A 78 11.13 8.91 -0.91
N ALA A 79 12.03 9.06 -1.89
CA ALA A 79 13.46 9.16 -1.62
C ALA A 79 13.79 10.25 -0.60
N ARG A 80 13.15 11.41 -0.73
CA ARG A 80 13.30 12.53 0.21
C ARG A 80 12.82 12.17 1.62
N ALA A 81 11.71 11.46 1.74
CA ALA A 81 11.22 11.00 3.04
C ALA A 81 12.16 9.97 3.68
N LEU A 82 12.70 9.03 2.88
CA LEU A 82 13.66 8.03 3.33
C LEU A 82 15.03 8.62 3.69
N MET A 83 15.37 9.81 3.17
CA MET A 83 16.60 10.53 3.51
C MET A 83 16.55 11.17 4.90
N CYS A 84 15.34 11.41 5.43
CA CYS A 84 15.14 12.05 6.73
C CYS A 84 15.53 11.09 7.86
N PRO A 85 16.51 11.44 8.72
CA PRO A 85 16.75 10.69 9.94
C PRO A 85 15.52 10.78 10.84
N SER A 86 14.94 9.64 11.21
CA SER A 86 13.71 9.61 11.98
C SER A 86 13.58 8.36 12.83
N ASP A 87 13.02 8.50 14.04
CA ASP A 87 12.66 7.38 14.91
C ASP A 87 11.30 6.78 14.55
N LEU A 88 10.49 7.53 13.79
CA LEU A 88 9.16 7.13 13.32
C LEU A 88 9.01 7.49 11.85
N LEU A 89 8.79 6.48 11.02
CA LEU A 89 8.51 6.61 9.60
C LEU A 89 7.06 6.25 9.32
N LEU A 90 6.33 7.17 8.70
CA LEU A 90 4.93 7.00 8.30
C LEU A 90 4.86 6.93 6.78
N LEU A 91 4.37 5.82 6.24
CA LEU A 91 4.21 5.62 4.80
C LEU A 91 2.75 5.29 4.47
N ASP A 92 2.18 6.06 3.56
CA ASP A 92 0.83 5.84 3.04
C ASP A 92 0.92 5.44 1.57
N GLU A 93 0.54 4.19 1.27
CA GLU A 93 0.58 3.57 -0.05
C GLU A 93 1.93 3.76 -0.80
N PRO A 94 3.08 3.44 -0.17
CA PRO A 94 4.40 3.71 -0.76
C PRO A 94 4.69 2.86 -2.01
N THR A 95 3.94 1.79 -2.22
CA THR A 95 4.07 0.88 -3.37
C THR A 95 3.45 1.43 -4.64
N ASN A 96 2.59 2.45 -4.53
CA ASN A 96 1.97 3.07 -5.68
C ASN A 96 3.04 3.68 -6.61
N HIS A 97 2.89 3.45 -7.91
CA HIS A 97 3.80 3.90 -8.96
C HIS A 97 5.22 3.29 -8.95
N LEU A 98 5.49 2.30 -8.08
CA LEU A 98 6.72 1.53 -8.15
C LEU A 98 6.59 0.38 -9.17
N ASP A 99 7.68 0.07 -9.84
CA ASP A 99 7.83 -1.20 -10.56
C ASP A 99 8.38 -2.26 -9.60
N LEU A 100 8.44 -3.49 -10.07
CA LEU A 100 8.85 -4.62 -9.24
C LEU A 100 10.26 -4.44 -8.66
N ASP A 101 11.20 -3.91 -9.45
CA ASP A 101 12.59 -3.74 -9.01
C ASP A 101 12.69 -2.70 -7.89
N ALA A 102 12.00 -1.56 -8.05
CA ALA A 102 11.93 -0.52 -7.02
C ALA A 102 11.20 -1.00 -5.76
N LEU A 103 10.16 -1.84 -5.92
CA LEU A 103 9.43 -2.44 -4.81
C LEU A 103 10.32 -3.37 -3.98
N VAL A 104 11.03 -4.29 -4.63
CA VAL A 104 11.97 -5.22 -3.97
C VAL A 104 13.09 -4.46 -3.27
N TRP A 105 13.58 -3.40 -3.89
CA TRP A 105 14.60 -2.55 -3.26
C TRP A 105 14.04 -1.82 -2.02
N LEU A 106 12.83 -1.24 -2.12
CA LEU A 106 12.18 -0.56 -0.98
C LEU A 106 11.95 -1.51 0.19
N GLU A 107 11.46 -2.72 -0.09
CA GLU A 107 11.29 -3.77 0.91
C GLU A 107 12.61 -4.09 1.63
N ALA A 108 13.69 -4.29 0.87
CA ALA A 108 15.02 -4.56 1.43
C ALA A 108 15.56 -3.38 2.25
N TRP A 109 15.23 -2.14 1.87
CA TRP A 109 15.60 -0.95 2.62
C TRP A 109 14.81 -0.86 3.93
N LEU A 110 13.49 -1.03 3.89
CA LEU A 110 12.61 -0.97 5.08
C LEU A 110 12.92 -2.06 6.09
N LYS A 111 13.32 -3.26 5.67
CA LYS A 111 13.77 -4.34 6.56
C LYS A 111 15.02 -3.95 7.38
N ARG A 112 15.83 -3.02 6.90
CA ARG A 112 17.03 -2.53 7.59
C ARG A 112 16.77 -1.27 8.42
N TYR A 113 15.61 -0.65 8.24
CA TYR A 113 15.24 0.53 9.01
C TYR A 113 15.07 0.16 10.50
N THR A 114 15.75 0.87 11.37
CA THR A 114 15.82 0.56 12.81
C THR A 114 14.78 1.28 13.66
N GLY A 115 14.16 2.33 13.11
CA GLY A 115 13.10 3.08 13.77
C GLY A 115 11.74 2.36 13.73
N THR A 116 10.73 3.02 14.27
CA THR A 116 9.34 2.53 14.19
C THR A 116 8.75 2.85 12.82
N LEU A 117 8.21 1.84 12.14
CA LEU A 117 7.52 1.98 10.87
C LEU A 117 6.01 1.81 11.06
N ILE A 118 5.23 2.76 10.56
CA ILE A 118 3.79 2.60 10.34
C ILE A 118 3.55 2.73 8.84
N VAL A 119 2.99 1.69 8.24
CA VAL A 119 2.71 1.64 6.81
C VAL A 119 1.25 1.31 6.55
N ILE A 120 0.65 2.01 5.60
CA ILE A 120 -0.64 1.71 5.02
C ILE A 120 -0.39 1.22 3.61
N SER A 121 -0.86 0.03 3.27
CA SER A 121 -0.79 -0.52 1.91
C SER A 121 -1.91 -1.52 1.69
N HIS A 122 -2.31 -1.67 0.42
CA HIS A 122 -3.18 -2.76 -0.02
C HIS A 122 -2.39 -3.92 -0.67
N ASP A 123 -1.08 -3.80 -0.76
CA ASP A 123 -0.18 -4.85 -1.23
C ASP A 123 0.15 -5.81 -0.09
N ARG A 124 -0.45 -7.01 -0.17
CA ARG A 124 -0.34 -8.04 0.88
C ARG A 124 1.07 -8.59 1.00
N GLU A 125 1.73 -8.86 -0.13
CA GLU A 125 3.07 -9.42 -0.15
C GLU A 125 4.08 -8.45 0.46
N PHE A 126 3.94 -7.17 0.14
CA PHE A 126 4.74 -6.11 0.73
C PHE A 126 4.53 -6.01 2.25
N LEU A 127 3.27 -6.00 2.71
CA LEU A 127 2.97 -5.97 4.16
C LEU A 127 3.53 -7.20 4.87
N ASP A 128 3.40 -8.39 4.29
CA ASP A 128 3.93 -9.63 4.87
C ASP A 128 5.45 -9.62 5.01
N ALA A 129 6.13 -8.97 4.08
CA ALA A 129 7.57 -8.90 4.07
C ALA A 129 8.16 -7.98 5.15
N ILE A 130 7.44 -6.91 5.55
CA ILE A 130 8.00 -5.83 6.38
C ILE A 130 7.31 -5.64 7.73
N THR A 131 6.08 -6.16 7.93
CA THR A 131 5.32 -5.92 9.16
C THR A 131 5.42 -7.08 10.14
N THR A 132 5.39 -6.75 11.43
CA THR A 132 5.35 -7.71 12.54
C THR A 132 4.10 -7.57 13.39
N VAL A 133 3.32 -6.53 13.15
CA VAL A 133 2.06 -6.21 13.82
C VAL A 133 1.11 -5.65 12.79
N THR A 134 -0.15 -6.12 12.80
CA THR A 134 -1.22 -5.59 11.96
C THR A 134 -2.25 -4.86 12.81
N LEU A 135 -2.57 -3.63 12.43
CA LEU A 135 -3.63 -2.83 13.02
C LEU A 135 -4.83 -2.81 12.08
N HIS A 136 -5.93 -3.42 12.49
CA HIS A 136 -7.16 -3.50 11.72
C HIS A 136 -8.18 -2.50 12.23
N ILE A 137 -8.72 -1.67 11.34
CA ILE A 137 -9.79 -0.73 11.64
C ILE A 137 -11.12 -1.40 11.26
N ASP A 138 -11.94 -1.69 12.26
CA ASP A 138 -13.25 -2.28 12.07
C ASP A 138 -14.29 -1.57 12.96
N ASN A 139 -15.44 -1.16 12.39
CA ASN A 139 -16.51 -0.45 13.10
C ASN A 139 -16.01 0.73 13.97
N ALA A 140 -15.13 1.56 13.42
CA ALA A 140 -14.45 2.69 14.09
C ALA A 140 -13.63 2.29 15.34
N LYS A 141 -13.24 1.03 15.45
CA LYS A 141 -12.34 0.52 16.48
C LYS A 141 -11.04 0.04 15.86
N LEU A 142 -9.94 0.30 16.54
CA LEU A 142 -8.63 -0.19 16.16
C LEU A 142 -8.34 -1.47 16.95
N VAL A 143 -8.13 -2.57 16.23
CA VAL A 143 -7.80 -3.87 16.82
C VAL A 143 -6.39 -4.25 16.39
N ARG A 144 -5.55 -4.60 17.38
CA ARG A 144 -4.16 -5.02 17.17
C ARG A 144 -4.09 -6.55 17.05
N TYR A 145 -3.43 -7.01 15.99
CA TYR A 145 -3.08 -8.42 15.79
C TYR A 145 -1.55 -8.55 15.78
N GLY A 146 -1.03 -9.58 16.45
CA GLY A 146 0.39 -9.92 16.38
C GLY A 146 0.68 -10.72 15.12
N GLY A 147 1.80 -10.40 14.46
CA GLY A 147 2.16 -11.03 13.20
C GLY A 147 1.95 -10.14 11.98
N ASN A 148 2.37 -10.66 10.83
CA ASN A 148 2.22 -10.02 9.53
C ASN A 148 0.76 -10.07 9.01
N TYR A 149 0.55 -9.65 7.78
CA TYR A 149 -0.77 -9.60 7.18
C TYR A 149 -1.40 -11.00 7.03
N SER A 150 -0.66 -12.01 6.59
CA SER A 150 -1.15 -13.39 6.48
C SER A 150 -1.58 -13.96 7.84
N ALA A 151 -0.79 -13.76 8.87
CA ALA A 151 -1.16 -14.17 10.23
C ALA A 151 -2.45 -13.47 10.73
N PHE A 152 -2.64 -12.20 10.36
CA PHE A 152 -3.88 -11.49 10.63
C PHE A 152 -5.09 -12.11 9.91
N GLU A 153 -4.95 -12.45 8.61
CA GLU A 153 -6.03 -13.09 7.83
C GLU A 153 -6.46 -14.42 8.47
N ASP A 154 -5.49 -15.25 8.89
CA ASP A 154 -5.76 -16.52 9.56
C ASP A 154 -6.52 -16.32 10.88
N MET A 155 -6.04 -15.42 11.74
CA MET A 155 -6.70 -15.12 13.01
C MET A 155 -8.10 -14.55 12.82
N ARG A 156 -8.30 -13.70 11.80
CA ARG A 156 -9.61 -13.15 11.46
C ARG A 156 -10.56 -14.22 10.95
N ALA A 157 -10.09 -15.13 10.09
CA ALA A 157 -10.88 -16.23 9.58
C ALA A 157 -11.33 -17.16 10.73
N GLU A 158 -10.44 -17.51 11.65
CA GLU A 158 -10.78 -18.30 12.84
C GLU A 158 -11.82 -17.59 13.70
N GLN A 159 -11.64 -16.30 13.97
CA GLN A 159 -12.58 -15.50 14.76
C GLN A 159 -13.96 -15.45 14.12
N LEU A 160 -14.04 -15.31 12.79
CA LEU A 160 -15.30 -15.33 12.05
C LEU A 160 -16.00 -16.70 12.15
N LEU A 161 -15.29 -17.80 12.04
CA LEU A 161 -15.82 -19.16 12.20
C LEU A 161 -16.38 -19.40 13.62
N LEU A 162 -15.64 -18.95 14.64
CA LEU A 162 -16.08 -19.03 16.03
C LEU A 162 -17.37 -18.19 16.25
N GLN A 163 -17.43 -16.99 15.68
CA GLN A 163 -18.60 -16.13 15.78
C GLN A 163 -19.81 -16.74 15.05
N GLN A 164 -19.64 -17.31 13.87
CA GLN A 164 -20.70 -18.01 13.14
C GLN A 164 -21.22 -19.22 13.95
N SER A 165 -20.30 -20.02 14.52
CA SER A 165 -20.68 -21.15 15.38
C SER A 165 -21.44 -20.70 16.61
N ALA A 166 -21.03 -19.61 17.26
CA ALA A 166 -21.71 -19.03 18.40
C ALA A 166 -23.12 -18.52 18.04
N LEU A 167 -23.27 -17.87 16.88
CA LEU A 167 -24.56 -17.43 16.34
C LEU A 167 -25.49 -18.62 16.08
N ALA A 168 -25.02 -19.69 15.45
CA ALA A 168 -25.82 -20.89 15.20
C ALA A 168 -26.33 -21.52 16.51
N LYS A 169 -25.42 -21.70 17.49
CA LYS A 169 -25.78 -22.21 18.83
C LYS A 169 -26.78 -21.29 19.54
N GLN A 170 -26.61 -19.97 19.42
CA GLN A 170 -27.56 -19.01 20.00
C GLN A 170 -28.92 -19.10 19.32
N ALA A 171 -28.99 -19.21 18.00
CA ALA A 171 -30.23 -19.37 17.24
C ALA A 171 -31.00 -20.65 17.64
N GLU A 172 -30.31 -21.78 17.77
CA GLU A 172 -30.86 -23.04 18.23
C GLU A 172 -31.46 -22.90 19.67
N LYS A 173 -30.67 -22.26 20.56
CA LYS A 173 -31.13 -22.03 21.94
C LYS A 173 -32.36 -21.13 21.99
N ILE A 174 -32.40 -20.08 21.18
CA ILE A 174 -33.56 -19.18 21.05
C ILE A 174 -34.77 -19.96 20.52
N ALA A 175 -34.58 -20.76 19.46
CA ALA A 175 -35.67 -21.58 18.89
C ALA A 175 -36.23 -22.58 19.92
N HIS A 176 -35.36 -23.25 20.69
CA HIS A 176 -35.74 -24.16 21.73
C HIS A 176 -36.54 -23.45 22.86
N LEU A 177 -36.07 -22.30 23.32
CA LEU A 177 -36.77 -21.50 24.33
C LEU A 177 -38.15 -21.03 23.84
N LYS A 178 -38.23 -20.53 22.59
CA LYS A 178 -39.50 -20.11 21.97
C LYS A 178 -40.48 -21.28 21.89
N LYS A 179 -40.03 -22.44 21.37
CA LYS A 179 -40.86 -23.65 21.27
C LYS A 179 -41.39 -24.11 22.62
N PHE A 180 -40.59 -24.00 23.69
CA PHE A 180 -41.04 -24.31 25.05
C PHE A 180 -42.09 -23.30 25.55
N ILE A 181 -41.84 -22.00 25.37
CA ILE A 181 -42.75 -20.92 25.78
C ILE A 181 -44.12 -21.10 25.09
N ASP A 182 -44.11 -21.30 23.76
CA ASP A 182 -45.35 -21.47 22.98
C ASP A 182 -46.18 -22.68 23.43
N ARG A 183 -45.48 -23.80 23.72
CA ARG A 183 -46.13 -25.03 24.17
C ARG A 183 -46.78 -24.94 25.57
N PHE A 184 -46.17 -24.14 26.46
CA PHE A 184 -46.57 -24.13 27.89
C PHE A 184 -47.12 -22.79 28.38
N LYS A 185 -47.17 -21.73 27.56
CA LYS A 185 -47.71 -20.41 27.90
C LYS A 185 -49.16 -20.48 28.42
N ALA A 186 -49.98 -21.37 27.91
CA ALA A 186 -51.39 -21.51 28.27
C ALA A 186 -51.69 -22.48 29.45
N LYS A 187 -50.65 -23.20 29.95
CA LYS A 187 -50.82 -24.19 31.02
C LYS A 187 -50.50 -23.58 32.39
N ALA A 188 -51.53 -23.42 33.27
CA ALA A 188 -51.37 -22.80 34.57
C ALA A 188 -50.28 -23.46 35.45
N SER A 189 -50.15 -24.80 35.41
CA SER A 189 -49.13 -25.56 36.16
C SER A 189 -47.68 -25.31 35.75
N LYS A 190 -47.44 -24.77 34.55
CA LYS A 190 -46.11 -24.48 34.01
C LYS A 190 -45.89 -23.00 33.69
N ALA A 191 -46.84 -22.14 34.01
CA ALA A 191 -46.77 -20.69 33.74
C ALA A 191 -45.53 -20.04 34.36
N LYS A 192 -45.14 -20.39 35.59
CA LYS A 192 -43.92 -19.88 36.26
C LYS A 192 -42.67 -20.28 35.56
N GLN A 193 -42.60 -21.52 34.99
CA GLN A 193 -41.46 -21.99 34.21
C GLN A 193 -41.37 -21.29 32.85
N ALA A 194 -42.50 -21.05 32.18
CA ALA A 194 -42.57 -20.30 30.94
C ALA A 194 -42.10 -18.85 31.14
N GLN A 195 -42.58 -18.17 32.20
CA GLN A 195 -42.08 -16.82 32.53
C GLN A 195 -40.59 -16.76 32.83
N SER A 196 -40.03 -17.74 33.53
CA SER A 196 -38.59 -17.81 33.75
C SER A 196 -37.81 -17.92 32.44
N ARG A 197 -38.33 -18.65 31.44
CA ARG A 197 -37.71 -18.78 30.14
C ARG A 197 -37.89 -17.54 29.26
N VAL A 198 -38.96 -16.81 29.36
CA VAL A 198 -39.13 -15.48 28.75
C VAL A 198 -38.07 -14.53 29.29
N LYS A 199 -37.89 -14.43 30.60
CA LYS A 199 -36.86 -13.60 31.22
C LYS A 199 -35.42 -14.03 30.80
N ALA A 200 -35.20 -15.33 30.60
CA ALA A 200 -33.93 -15.82 30.09
C ALA A 200 -33.69 -15.39 28.63
N LEU A 201 -34.72 -15.40 27.79
CA LEU A 201 -34.69 -14.94 26.41
C LEU A 201 -34.40 -13.42 26.33
N ASP A 202 -35.08 -12.63 27.19
CA ASP A 202 -34.93 -11.17 27.24
C ASP A 202 -33.52 -10.73 27.73
N ARG A 203 -32.87 -11.57 28.55
CA ARG A 203 -31.50 -11.32 29.06
C ARG A 203 -30.41 -11.80 28.14
N MET A 204 -30.72 -12.52 27.06
CA MET A 204 -29.72 -12.97 26.11
C MET A 204 -29.20 -11.79 25.28
N GLU A 205 -27.93 -11.49 25.42
CA GLU A 205 -27.25 -10.59 24.48
C GLU A 205 -27.37 -11.15 23.08
N LYS A 206 -27.87 -10.34 22.15
CA LYS A 206 -27.93 -10.71 20.75
C LYS A 206 -26.56 -10.54 20.14
N ILE A 207 -25.95 -11.64 19.72
CA ILE A 207 -24.73 -11.59 18.91
C ILE A 207 -25.11 -10.97 17.56
N ALA A 208 -24.43 -9.90 17.17
CA ALA A 208 -24.66 -9.28 15.87
C ALA A 208 -24.34 -10.29 14.75
N PRO A 209 -25.18 -10.39 13.71
CA PRO A 209 -24.88 -11.24 12.57
C PRO A 209 -23.57 -10.74 11.92
N VAL A 210 -22.71 -11.69 11.57
CA VAL A 210 -21.58 -11.40 10.70
C VAL A 210 -22.17 -11.11 9.34
N LEU A 211 -22.16 -9.84 8.94
CA LEU A 211 -22.39 -9.47 7.55
C LEU A 211 -21.15 -9.91 6.79
N ALA A 212 -21.19 -11.09 6.19
CA ALA A 212 -20.23 -11.40 5.14
C ALA A 212 -20.45 -10.38 4.03
N ASP A 213 -19.40 -9.68 3.66
CA ASP A 213 -19.45 -8.83 2.48
C ASP A 213 -19.93 -9.71 1.32
N ALA A 214 -21.05 -9.32 0.72
CA ALA A 214 -21.58 -10.05 -0.41
C ALA A 214 -20.54 -9.97 -1.54
N GLU A 215 -20.02 -11.10 -1.97
CA GLU A 215 -19.15 -11.15 -3.13
C GLU A 215 -19.90 -10.52 -4.31
N PHE A 216 -19.34 -9.45 -4.85
CA PHE A 216 -19.85 -8.84 -6.06
C PHE A 216 -19.48 -9.77 -7.22
N THR A 217 -20.44 -10.56 -7.67
CA THR A 217 -20.29 -11.42 -8.84
C THR A 217 -20.95 -10.79 -10.04
N PHE A 218 -20.23 -10.70 -11.14
CA PHE A 218 -20.78 -10.31 -12.43
C PHE A 218 -20.25 -11.27 -13.50
N GLU A 219 -21.05 -11.53 -14.50
CA GLU A 219 -20.68 -12.35 -15.64
C GLU A 219 -20.73 -11.49 -16.91
N PHE A 220 -19.67 -11.55 -17.70
CA PHE A 220 -19.70 -11.02 -19.05
C PHE A 220 -20.49 -11.96 -19.95
N GLN A 221 -21.35 -11.41 -20.80
CA GLN A 221 -22.01 -12.22 -21.82
C GLN A 221 -20.95 -12.78 -22.79
N GLU A 222 -21.00 -14.07 -23.02
CA GLU A 222 -20.14 -14.70 -24.02
C GLU A 222 -20.50 -14.16 -25.42
N PRO A 223 -19.51 -13.65 -26.17
CA PRO A 223 -19.75 -13.17 -27.53
C PRO A 223 -20.14 -14.36 -28.43
N ALA A 224 -21.19 -14.18 -29.22
CA ALA A 224 -21.72 -15.21 -30.12
C ALA A 224 -20.70 -15.69 -31.18
N ASN A 225 -19.79 -14.82 -31.59
CA ASN A 225 -18.70 -15.12 -32.52
C ASN A 225 -17.44 -14.36 -32.12
N LEU A 226 -16.34 -15.09 -31.98
CA LEU A 226 -15.00 -14.54 -31.74
C LEU A 226 -14.19 -14.67 -33.04
N PRO A 227 -13.76 -13.55 -33.65
CA PRO A 227 -12.86 -13.61 -34.80
C PRO A 227 -11.53 -14.25 -34.41
N ASN A 228 -10.92 -15.03 -35.29
CA ASN A 228 -9.65 -15.68 -35.04
C ASN A 228 -8.74 -15.56 -36.28
N PRO A 229 -7.66 -14.77 -36.23
CA PRO A 229 -7.18 -13.99 -35.06
C PRO A 229 -8.06 -12.79 -34.72
N MET A 230 -8.13 -12.41 -33.44
CA MET A 230 -8.81 -11.19 -32.98
C MET A 230 -8.06 -9.93 -33.38
N LEU A 231 -6.74 -9.97 -33.34
CA LEU A 231 -5.84 -8.90 -33.71
C LEU A 231 -4.61 -9.48 -34.38
N SER A 232 -4.22 -8.93 -35.53
CA SER A 232 -2.98 -9.28 -36.19
C SER A 232 -2.17 -8.01 -36.41
N MET A 233 -0.95 -8.01 -35.92
CA MET A 233 0.01 -6.92 -36.04
C MET A 233 1.18 -7.42 -36.88
N VAL A 234 1.48 -6.72 -37.95
CA VAL A 234 2.60 -7.04 -38.86
C VAL A 234 3.41 -5.78 -39.05
N ASP A 235 4.64 -5.81 -38.57
CA ASP A 235 5.62 -4.70 -38.66
C ASP A 235 5.06 -3.37 -38.10
N VAL A 236 4.36 -3.45 -36.97
CA VAL A 236 3.69 -2.30 -36.35
C VAL A 236 4.61 -1.67 -35.30
N SER A 237 4.66 -0.34 -35.28
CA SER A 237 5.36 0.46 -34.28
C SER A 237 4.36 1.33 -33.54
N PHE A 238 4.52 1.44 -32.22
CA PHE A 238 3.66 2.27 -31.37
C PHE A 238 4.45 3.35 -30.67
N GLY A 239 3.82 4.49 -30.46
CA GLY A 239 4.41 5.62 -29.77
C GLY A 239 3.39 6.74 -29.55
N TYR A 240 3.90 7.90 -29.14
CA TYR A 240 3.08 9.08 -28.92
C TYR A 240 3.20 10.07 -30.07
N PRO A 241 2.10 10.72 -30.49
CA PRO A 241 2.19 11.85 -31.40
C PRO A 241 3.00 12.99 -30.75
N PRO A 242 3.54 13.92 -31.55
CA PRO A 242 4.14 15.13 -31.01
C PRO A 242 3.12 15.87 -30.14
N ALA A 243 3.62 16.58 -29.11
CA ALA A 243 2.75 17.45 -28.31
C ALA A 243 2.07 18.51 -29.17
N ASP A 244 0.87 18.94 -28.80
CA ASP A 244 0.09 19.92 -29.57
C ASP A 244 0.81 21.26 -29.79
N ASP A 245 1.73 21.61 -28.92
CA ASP A 245 2.60 22.80 -28.95
C ASP A 245 3.94 22.57 -29.63
N ALA A 246 4.20 21.38 -30.15
CA ALA A 246 5.47 21.06 -30.80
C ALA A 246 5.58 21.76 -32.18
N PRO A 247 6.83 22.14 -32.58
CA PRO A 247 7.06 22.72 -33.91
C PRO A 247 6.54 21.84 -35.03
N ALA A 248 5.98 22.47 -36.09
CA ALA A 248 5.49 21.75 -37.25
C ALA A 248 6.60 20.87 -37.86
N GLY A 249 6.31 19.57 -38.04
CA GLY A 249 7.26 18.62 -38.57
C GLY A 249 8.04 17.83 -37.51
N THR A 250 7.76 17.99 -36.21
CA THR A 250 8.33 17.16 -35.14
C THR A 250 7.90 15.70 -35.34
N PRO A 251 8.83 14.72 -35.42
CA PRO A 251 8.49 13.32 -35.59
C PRO A 251 7.82 12.75 -34.33
N PRO A 252 6.90 11.76 -34.43
CA PRO A 252 6.34 11.08 -33.28
C PRO A 252 7.41 10.33 -32.50
N THR A 253 7.26 10.27 -31.19
CA THR A 253 8.15 9.50 -30.31
C THR A 253 7.73 8.03 -30.36
N THR A 254 8.48 7.22 -31.12
CA THR A 254 8.23 5.76 -31.19
C THR A 254 8.85 5.08 -29.98
N ILE A 255 8.08 4.24 -29.28
CA ILE A 255 8.50 3.54 -28.08
C ILE A 255 8.77 2.08 -28.36
N VAL A 256 7.90 1.44 -29.14
CA VAL A 256 8.03 0.01 -29.49
C VAL A 256 8.01 -0.13 -30.99
N HIS A 257 8.96 -0.93 -31.53
CA HIS A 257 9.17 -1.07 -32.97
C HIS A 257 8.96 -2.50 -33.42
N ASN A 258 8.58 -2.67 -34.68
CA ASN A 258 8.60 -3.95 -35.42
C ASN A 258 7.84 -5.07 -34.70
N ILE A 259 6.66 -4.78 -34.17
CA ILE A 259 5.83 -5.76 -33.50
C ILE A 259 5.15 -6.64 -34.57
N ASN A 260 5.48 -7.93 -34.49
CA ASN A 260 4.86 -8.97 -35.29
C ASN A 260 4.21 -9.99 -34.35
N ARG A 261 2.92 -9.83 -34.09
CA ARG A 261 2.17 -10.69 -33.16
C ARG A 261 0.72 -10.82 -33.59
N SER A 262 0.15 -11.98 -33.34
CA SER A 262 -1.27 -12.24 -33.48
C SER A 262 -1.87 -12.60 -32.12
N VAL A 263 -3.04 -12.06 -31.83
CA VAL A 263 -3.83 -12.38 -30.64
C VAL A 263 -5.00 -13.23 -31.08
N HIS A 264 -5.11 -14.42 -30.52
CA HIS A 264 -6.18 -15.36 -30.82
C HIS A 264 -7.31 -15.27 -29.80
N ALA A 265 -8.50 -15.69 -30.23
CA ALA A 265 -9.66 -15.79 -29.36
C ALA A 265 -9.36 -16.64 -28.11
N GLY A 266 -9.74 -16.15 -26.93
CA GLY A 266 -9.53 -16.82 -25.64
C GLY A 266 -8.13 -16.72 -25.07
N GLN A 267 -7.16 -16.10 -25.74
CA GLN A 267 -5.84 -15.86 -25.19
C GLN A 267 -5.90 -14.82 -24.04
N ARG A 268 -5.09 -15.07 -23.01
CA ARG A 268 -4.82 -14.12 -21.91
C ARG A 268 -3.37 -13.69 -22.02
N LEU A 269 -3.15 -12.38 -22.23
CA LEU A 269 -1.82 -11.82 -22.43
C LEU A 269 -1.45 -10.92 -21.25
N GLY A 270 -0.30 -11.19 -20.64
CA GLY A 270 0.32 -10.28 -19.66
C GLY A 270 1.35 -9.39 -20.36
N ILE A 271 1.30 -8.08 -20.11
CA ILE A 271 2.30 -7.12 -20.60
C ILE A 271 3.15 -6.68 -19.41
N LEU A 272 4.43 -7.02 -19.45
CA LEU A 272 5.40 -6.70 -18.39
C LEU A 272 6.46 -5.74 -18.91
N GLY A 273 6.99 -4.94 -18.02
CA GLY A 273 8.09 -4.00 -18.32
C GLY A 273 8.25 -2.96 -17.21
N ALA A 274 9.42 -2.33 -17.15
CA ALA A 274 9.67 -1.23 -16.22
C ALA A 274 8.77 -0.02 -16.50
N ASN A 275 8.65 0.88 -15.55
CA ASN A 275 7.86 2.10 -15.73
C ASN A 275 8.52 3.02 -16.80
N GLY A 276 7.68 3.67 -17.61
CA GLY A 276 8.13 4.50 -18.72
C GLY A 276 8.45 3.74 -20.02
N GLN A 277 8.23 2.43 -20.09
CA GLN A 277 8.44 1.62 -21.29
C GLN A 277 7.23 1.57 -22.24
N GLY A 278 6.23 2.42 -22.03
CA GLY A 278 5.08 2.52 -22.92
C GLY A 278 4.11 1.34 -22.82
N LYS A 279 3.87 0.82 -21.61
CA LYS A 279 2.88 -0.25 -21.40
C LYS A 279 1.44 0.20 -21.58
N SER A 280 1.18 1.46 -21.36
CA SER A 280 -0.14 2.13 -21.48
C SER A 280 -0.12 3.17 -22.58
#